data_187c4c40b04bf4bd884ed6c301cc1f85
#
_entry.id   187c4c40b04bf4bd884ed6c301cc1f85
#
_cell.length_a   1.000
_cell.length_b   1.000
_cell.length_c   1.000
_cell.angle_alpha   90.00
_cell.angle_beta   90.00
_cell.angle_gamma   90.00
#
_symmetry.space_group_name_H-M   'P 1'
#
loop_
_entity.id
_entity.type
_entity.pdbx_description
1 polymer ?
#
loop_
_entity_poly.entity_id
_entity_poly.type
_entity_poly.pdbx_seq_one_letter_code
_entity_poly.pdbx_strand_id
1 'polypeptide(L)'
;MITLHNNGVFLAGGVPAAAGPVSPEEGRKRTMAWSILQAHNISGDPEHLQIRFDAMVSHDITYVGIIQQARASGMKEFPIPYALTNCHNSLCAVGGTINEDDHVFGLSAAKKYGGIYVPANQSVIHSYAR
;
A
#
# COMPACT_ATOMS: atom_id res chain seq x y z
N MET A 1 -5.53 -2.71 30.73
CA MET A 1 -4.54 -1.60 30.84
C MET A 1 -3.62 -1.70 29.62
N ILE A 2 -3.37 -0.60 28.93
CA ILE A 2 -2.44 -0.57 27.79
C ILE A 2 -1.07 -0.15 28.31
N THR A 3 -0.04 -0.95 28.03
CA THR A 3 1.34 -0.61 28.35
C THR A 3 2.06 -0.17 27.09
N LEU A 4 2.66 1.01 27.12
CA LEU A 4 3.47 1.54 26.02
C LEU A 4 4.95 1.22 26.27
N HIS A 5 5.62 0.76 25.24
CA HIS A 5 7.06 0.49 25.26
C HIS A 5 7.76 1.44 24.29
N ASN A 6 8.81 2.11 24.75
CA ASN A 6 9.59 3.04 23.91
C ASN A 6 10.55 2.30 22.95
N ASN A 7 10.83 1.04 23.25
CA ASN A 7 11.72 0.18 22.46
C ASN A 7 10.95 -1.06 21.99
N GLY A 8 11.52 -1.78 21.02
CA GLY A 8 11.00 -3.07 20.63
C GLY A 8 10.95 -4.05 21.81
N VAL A 9 9.99 -4.95 21.78
CA VAL A 9 9.83 -6.03 22.77
C VAL A 9 9.88 -7.38 22.08
N PHE A 10 10.35 -8.39 22.79
CA PHE A 10 10.24 -9.79 22.35
C PHE A 10 8.92 -10.38 22.84
N LEU A 11 8.37 -11.29 22.06
CA LEU A 11 7.21 -12.10 22.49
C LEU A 11 7.72 -13.49 22.85
N ALA A 12 7.66 -13.82 24.13
CA ALA A 12 7.97 -15.17 24.64
C ALA A 12 6.67 -15.84 25.07
N GLY A 13 6.24 -16.85 24.31
CA GLY A 13 4.95 -17.51 24.57
C GLY A 13 3.74 -16.57 24.51
N GLY A 14 3.80 -15.51 23.66
CA GLY A 14 2.76 -14.50 23.55
C GLY A 14 2.80 -13.38 24.60
N VAL A 15 3.77 -13.40 25.51
CA VAL A 15 3.95 -12.38 26.55
C VAL A 15 5.12 -11.47 26.18
N PRO A 16 4.95 -10.13 26.27
CA PRO A 16 6.03 -9.18 26.07
C PRO A 16 7.17 -9.38 27.07
N ALA A 17 8.40 -9.48 26.59
CA ALA A 17 9.60 -9.57 27.38
C ALA A 17 10.59 -8.48 26.96
N ALA A 18 11.28 -7.87 27.93
CA ALA A 18 12.29 -6.83 27.68
C ALA A 18 13.62 -7.41 27.14
N ALA A 19 13.88 -8.66 27.41
CA ALA A 19 15.07 -9.38 26.94
C ALA A 19 14.66 -10.61 26.13
N GLY A 20 15.41 -10.87 25.07
CA GLY A 20 15.25 -12.01 24.18
C GLY A 20 16.59 -12.71 23.92
N PRO A 21 16.62 -13.73 23.04
CA PRO A 21 17.81 -14.51 22.73
C PRO A 21 18.89 -13.70 21.97
N VAL A 22 18.53 -12.53 21.47
CA VAL A 22 19.42 -11.61 20.72
C VAL A 22 19.20 -10.18 21.21
N SER A 23 20.12 -9.28 20.87
CA SER A 23 19.92 -7.86 21.15
C SER A 23 18.71 -7.31 20.38
N PRO A 24 18.05 -6.23 20.84
CA PRO A 24 16.95 -5.60 20.12
C PRO A 24 17.34 -5.19 18.70
N GLU A 25 18.56 -4.76 18.48
CA GLU A 25 19.08 -4.38 17.18
C GLU A 25 19.20 -5.58 16.22
N GLU A 26 19.73 -6.70 16.68
CA GLU A 26 19.74 -7.93 15.90
C GLU A 26 18.35 -8.48 15.66
N GLY A 27 17.47 -8.39 16.67
CA GLY A 27 16.07 -8.78 16.55
C GLY A 27 15.37 -7.98 15.46
N ARG A 28 15.59 -6.67 15.38
CA ARG A 28 15.09 -5.80 14.32
C ARG A 28 15.44 -6.32 12.92
N LYS A 29 16.70 -6.71 12.72
CA LYS A 29 17.22 -7.20 11.44
C LYS A 29 16.63 -8.58 11.03
N ARG A 30 16.01 -9.29 11.96
CA ARG A 30 15.34 -10.59 11.71
C ARG A 30 13.84 -10.47 11.45
N THR A 31 13.29 -9.24 11.40
CA THR A 31 11.88 -9.02 11.12
C THR A 31 11.57 -9.09 9.62
N MET A 32 10.35 -9.50 9.27
CA MET A 32 9.88 -9.45 7.88
C MET A 32 9.92 -8.01 7.33
N ALA A 33 9.56 -7.03 8.14
CA ALA A 33 9.60 -5.62 7.74
C ALA A 33 11.02 -5.20 7.33
N TRP A 34 12.03 -5.56 8.12
CA TRP A 34 13.43 -5.27 7.78
C TRP A 34 13.83 -5.91 6.45
N SER A 35 13.54 -7.20 6.26
CA SER A 35 13.94 -7.91 5.03
C SER A 35 13.26 -7.31 3.78
N ILE A 36 11.97 -6.97 3.87
CA ILE A 36 11.24 -6.34 2.77
C ILE A 36 11.80 -4.95 2.46
N LEU A 37 11.99 -4.11 3.47
CA LEU A 37 12.52 -2.77 3.29
C LEU A 37 13.94 -2.78 2.71
N GLN A 38 14.81 -3.67 3.19
CA GLN A 38 16.18 -3.78 2.66
C GLN A 38 16.22 -4.34 1.23
N ALA A 39 15.32 -5.26 0.88
CA ALA A 39 15.22 -5.79 -0.48
C ALA A 39 14.85 -4.72 -1.51
N HIS A 40 14.12 -3.69 -1.08
CA HIS A 40 13.67 -2.58 -1.94
C HIS A 40 14.47 -1.28 -1.75
N ASN A 41 15.49 -1.32 -0.89
CA ASN A 41 16.32 -0.14 -0.62
C ASN A 41 17.35 0.08 -1.73
N ILE A 42 17.32 1.24 -2.34
CA ILE A 42 18.26 1.64 -3.40
C ILE A 42 19.27 2.70 -2.95
N SER A 43 19.24 3.10 -1.68
CA SER A 43 20.20 4.10 -1.15
C SER A 43 21.61 3.55 -0.95
N GLY A 44 21.73 2.22 -0.74
CA GLY A 44 22.97 1.60 -0.28
C GLY A 44 23.26 1.76 1.22
N ASP A 45 22.45 2.53 1.96
CA ASP A 45 22.55 2.73 3.40
C ASP A 45 21.39 1.99 4.11
N PRO A 46 21.68 1.04 5.01
CA PRO A 46 20.63 0.28 5.69
C PRO A 46 19.84 1.10 6.73
N GLU A 47 20.34 2.26 7.14
CA GLU A 47 19.68 3.11 8.13
C GLU A 47 18.91 4.30 7.50
N HIS A 48 19.31 4.72 6.30
CA HIS A 48 18.64 5.79 5.55
C HIS A 48 18.07 5.25 4.25
N LEU A 49 16.82 4.76 4.33
CA LEU A 49 16.20 4.02 3.25
C LEU A 49 15.68 4.94 2.13
N GLN A 50 15.99 4.57 0.90
CA GLN A 50 15.33 5.05 -0.29
C GLN A 50 14.65 3.86 -0.96
N ILE A 51 13.33 3.76 -0.80
CA ILE A 51 12.57 2.58 -1.23
C ILE A 51 12.09 2.74 -2.66
N ARG A 52 12.30 1.71 -3.47
CA ARG A 52 11.70 1.55 -4.79
C ARG A 52 10.55 0.56 -4.69
N PHE A 53 9.35 0.99 -5.07
CA PHE A 53 8.17 0.15 -5.09
C PHE A 53 8.08 -0.67 -6.38
N ASP A 54 7.55 -1.89 -6.30
CA ASP A 54 7.34 -2.77 -7.45
C ASP A 54 6.03 -2.48 -8.17
N ALA A 55 4.99 -2.16 -7.41
CA ALA A 55 3.66 -1.88 -7.92
C ALA A 55 2.86 -0.97 -6.98
N MET A 56 1.78 -0.42 -7.47
CA MET A 56 0.85 0.41 -6.72
C MET A 56 -0.57 -0.14 -6.85
N VAL A 57 -1.31 -0.13 -5.76
CA VAL A 57 -2.73 -0.48 -5.71
C VAL A 57 -3.47 0.62 -4.97
N SER A 58 -4.58 1.10 -5.50
CA SER A 58 -5.44 2.04 -4.79
C SER A 58 -6.92 1.77 -5.06
N HIS A 59 -7.77 2.33 -4.21
CA HIS A 59 -9.22 2.20 -4.36
C HIS A 59 -9.84 3.45 -5.01
N ASP A 60 -11.11 3.31 -5.42
CA ASP A 60 -11.90 4.25 -6.20
C ASP A 60 -11.84 5.70 -5.71
N ILE A 61 -12.15 5.96 -4.46
CA ILE A 61 -12.14 7.31 -3.90
C ILE A 61 -10.74 7.95 -3.96
N THR A 62 -9.70 7.14 -3.79
CA THR A 62 -8.32 7.63 -3.66
C THR A 62 -7.66 7.87 -5.02
N TYR A 63 -7.80 6.95 -5.98
CA TYR A 63 -7.08 7.07 -7.24
C TYR A 63 -7.50 8.27 -8.07
N VAL A 64 -8.75 8.73 -7.95
CA VAL A 64 -9.24 9.91 -8.71
C VAL A 64 -8.39 11.13 -8.40
N GLY A 65 -8.23 11.47 -7.12
CA GLY A 65 -7.40 12.60 -6.68
C GLY A 65 -5.92 12.41 -7.03
N ILE A 66 -5.38 11.21 -6.82
CA ILE A 66 -3.98 10.89 -7.15
C ILE A 66 -3.71 11.12 -8.64
N ILE A 67 -4.54 10.57 -9.51
CA ILE A 67 -4.35 10.66 -10.96
C ILE A 67 -4.57 12.09 -11.47
N GLN A 68 -5.56 12.81 -10.93
CA GLN A 68 -5.77 14.21 -11.29
C GLN A 68 -4.55 15.06 -10.93
N GLN A 69 -3.98 14.89 -9.75
CA GLN A 69 -2.77 15.57 -9.31
C GLN A 69 -1.56 15.23 -10.20
N ALA A 70 -1.34 13.94 -10.45
CA ALA A 70 -0.27 13.45 -11.29
C ALA A 70 -0.39 13.97 -12.74
N ARG A 71 -1.60 13.99 -13.29
CA ARG A 71 -1.88 14.57 -14.60
C ARG A 71 -1.56 16.07 -14.65
N ALA A 72 -1.96 16.82 -13.63
CA ALA A 72 -1.64 18.24 -13.52
C ALA A 72 -0.13 18.49 -13.44
N SER A 73 0.63 17.52 -12.91
CA SER A 73 2.10 17.54 -12.86
C SER A 73 2.76 16.98 -14.14
N GLY A 74 2.01 16.70 -15.19
CA GLY A 74 2.55 16.30 -16.49
C GLY A 74 2.68 14.78 -16.70
N MET A 75 2.06 13.94 -15.87
CA MET A 75 2.07 12.49 -16.06
C MET A 75 1.47 12.10 -17.42
N LYS A 76 2.18 11.23 -18.15
CA LYS A 76 1.76 10.68 -19.45
C LYS A 76 1.40 9.20 -19.40
N GLU A 77 2.02 8.46 -18.48
CA GLU A 77 1.81 7.05 -18.22
C GLU A 77 2.07 6.75 -16.75
N PHE A 78 1.60 5.63 -16.23
CA PHE A 78 1.93 5.22 -14.87
C PHE A 78 3.40 4.77 -14.79
N PRO A 79 4.18 5.31 -13.84
CA PRO A 79 5.62 5.03 -13.76
C PRO A 79 5.96 3.62 -13.28
N ILE A 80 5.01 2.93 -12.65
CA ILE A 80 5.11 1.56 -12.16
C ILE A 80 3.77 0.84 -12.42
N PRO A 81 3.71 -0.50 -12.42
CA PRO A 81 2.47 -1.23 -12.51
C PRO A 81 1.43 -0.72 -11.50
N TYR A 82 0.25 -0.38 -11.97
CA TYR A 82 -0.78 0.22 -11.13
C TYR A 82 -2.13 -0.47 -11.32
N ALA A 83 -2.71 -0.96 -10.21
CA ALA A 83 -4.05 -1.50 -10.18
C ALA A 83 -5.01 -0.50 -9.54
N LEU A 84 -5.98 -0.06 -10.34
CA LEU A 84 -7.08 0.81 -9.91
C LEU A 84 -8.26 -0.07 -9.55
N THR A 85 -8.60 -0.16 -8.28
CA THR A 85 -9.64 -1.07 -7.80
C THR A 85 -10.89 -0.32 -7.37
N ASN A 86 -12.07 -0.80 -7.76
CA ASN A 86 -13.35 -0.32 -7.27
C ASN A 86 -13.89 -1.23 -6.17
N CYS A 87 -13.00 -1.62 -5.27
CA CYS A 87 -13.24 -2.62 -4.25
C CYS A 87 -13.21 -2.04 -2.83
N HIS A 88 -13.48 -0.75 -2.67
CA HIS A 88 -13.52 -0.10 -1.35
C HIS A 88 -14.86 -0.39 -0.68
N ASN A 89 -14.82 -1.18 0.40
CA ASN A 89 -16.00 -1.53 1.20
C ASN A 89 -17.21 -2.04 0.40
N SER A 90 -16.97 -2.65 -0.75
CA SER A 90 -18.03 -3.10 -1.67
C SER A 90 -18.96 -1.99 -2.14
N LEU A 91 -18.49 -0.73 -2.13
CA LEU A 91 -19.23 0.38 -2.69
C LEU A 91 -19.33 0.20 -4.21
N CYS A 92 -20.45 -0.35 -4.64
CA CYS A 92 -20.88 -0.24 -6.00
C CYS A 92 -22.02 0.77 -5.99
N ALA A 93 -22.01 1.72 -6.90
CA ALA A 93 -23.08 2.64 -7.29
C ALA A 93 -24.32 2.75 -6.36
N VAL A 94 -24.13 2.50 -5.07
CA VAL A 94 -25.19 2.51 -4.08
C VAL A 94 -25.42 3.93 -3.61
N GLY A 95 -26.38 4.58 -4.24
CA GLY A 95 -26.89 5.83 -3.73
C GLY A 95 -26.30 7.10 -4.33
N GLY A 96 -25.68 7.06 -5.51
CA GLY A 96 -25.29 8.29 -6.17
C GLY A 96 -24.37 8.14 -7.37
N THR A 97 -24.40 9.13 -8.24
CA THR A 97 -23.59 9.23 -9.45
C THR A 97 -22.09 9.40 -9.17
N ILE A 98 -21.70 9.85 -7.96
CA ILE A 98 -20.30 10.10 -7.60
C ILE A 98 -19.48 8.82 -7.70
N ASN A 99 -19.97 7.71 -7.15
CA ASN A 99 -19.26 6.44 -7.20
C ASN A 99 -19.17 5.88 -8.63
N GLU A 100 -20.25 6.04 -9.42
CA GLU A 100 -20.26 5.66 -10.83
C GLU A 100 -19.25 6.48 -11.63
N ASP A 101 -19.18 7.77 -11.40
CA ASP A 101 -18.22 8.67 -12.04
C ASP A 101 -16.77 8.27 -11.70
N ASP A 102 -16.50 7.90 -10.45
CA ASP A 102 -15.18 7.40 -10.03
C ASP A 102 -14.82 6.08 -10.75
N HIS A 103 -15.80 5.18 -10.94
CA HIS A 103 -15.59 3.92 -11.66
C HIS A 103 -15.31 4.15 -13.14
N VAL A 104 -16.06 5.02 -13.79
CA VAL A 104 -15.86 5.41 -15.20
C VAL A 104 -14.50 6.10 -15.36
N PHE A 105 -14.17 7.00 -14.44
CA PHE A 105 -12.86 7.65 -14.41
C PHE A 105 -11.73 6.64 -14.30
N GLY A 106 -11.82 5.68 -13.36
CA GLY A 106 -10.80 4.65 -13.15
C GLY A 106 -10.57 3.80 -14.40
N LEU A 107 -11.65 3.34 -15.03
CA LEU A 107 -11.56 2.58 -16.28
C LEU A 107 -10.89 3.38 -17.39
N SER A 108 -11.29 4.64 -17.56
CA SER A 108 -10.73 5.53 -18.59
C SER A 108 -9.26 5.85 -18.32
N ALA A 109 -8.90 6.07 -17.06
CA ALA A 109 -7.53 6.33 -16.63
C ALA A 109 -6.63 5.11 -16.84
N ALA A 110 -7.09 3.92 -16.47
CA ALA A 110 -6.35 2.68 -16.71
C ALA A 110 -6.06 2.47 -18.21
N LYS A 111 -7.05 2.67 -19.07
CA LYS A 111 -6.87 2.60 -20.53
C LYS A 111 -5.89 3.65 -21.05
N LYS A 112 -5.95 4.86 -20.52
CA LYS A 112 -5.14 5.98 -20.99
C LYS A 112 -3.69 5.90 -20.52
N TYR A 113 -3.45 5.49 -19.30
CA TYR A 113 -2.13 5.55 -18.64
C TYR A 113 -1.46 4.19 -18.45
N GLY A 114 -2.08 3.09 -18.89
CA GLY A 114 -1.48 1.75 -18.90
C GLY A 114 -1.67 0.96 -17.61
N GLY A 115 -2.73 1.23 -16.82
CA GLY A 115 -3.04 0.53 -15.57
C GLY A 115 -3.92 -0.71 -15.75
N ILE A 116 -4.06 -1.45 -14.66
CA ILE A 116 -5.02 -2.54 -14.51
C ILE A 116 -6.27 -1.99 -13.84
N TYR A 117 -7.44 -2.22 -14.43
CA TYR A 117 -8.71 -1.84 -13.84
C TYR A 117 -9.39 -3.05 -13.21
N VAL A 118 -9.75 -2.95 -11.93
CA VAL A 118 -10.49 -3.98 -11.20
C VAL A 118 -11.88 -3.45 -10.88
N PRO A 119 -12.94 -4.01 -11.47
CA PRO A 119 -14.31 -3.53 -11.27
C PRO A 119 -14.81 -3.81 -9.86
N ALA A 120 -15.89 -3.13 -9.47
CA ALA A 120 -16.60 -3.38 -8.23
C ALA A 120 -17.07 -4.84 -8.12
N ASN A 121 -17.30 -5.31 -6.89
CA ASN A 121 -17.75 -6.66 -6.55
C ASN A 121 -16.77 -7.82 -6.87
N GLN A 122 -15.54 -7.52 -7.23
CA GLN A 122 -14.51 -8.55 -7.41
C GLN A 122 -13.93 -8.98 -6.05
N SER A 123 -13.60 -8.03 -5.20
CA SER A 123 -13.01 -8.26 -3.89
C SER A 123 -12.99 -6.96 -3.09
N VAL A 124 -12.66 -7.03 -1.81
CA VAL A 124 -12.20 -5.85 -1.06
C VAL A 124 -10.71 -5.64 -1.38
N ILE A 125 -10.30 -4.37 -1.55
CA ILE A 125 -8.92 -4.03 -1.96
C ILE A 125 -7.85 -4.75 -1.14
N HIS A 126 -8.02 -4.86 0.16
CA HIS A 126 -7.07 -5.55 1.05
C HIS A 126 -6.90 -7.02 0.71
N SER A 127 -7.96 -7.69 0.28
CA SER A 127 -7.91 -9.09 -0.15
C SER A 127 -7.38 -9.24 -1.57
N TYR A 128 -7.65 -8.24 -2.42
CA TYR A 128 -7.14 -8.22 -3.80
C TYR A 128 -5.63 -7.98 -3.86
N ALA A 129 -5.12 -7.12 -2.99
CA ALA A 129 -3.71 -6.73 -2.96
C ALA A 129 -2.77 -7.72 -2.24
N ARG A 130 -3.32 -8.78 -1.63
CA ARG A 130 -2.56 -9.77 -0.86
C ARG A 130 -1.81 -10.79 -1.71
#